data_bc33512b8681797dc0d961f1ba2fe855
#
_entry.id   bc33512b8681797dc0d961f1ba2fe855
#
_cell.length_a   1.000
_cell.length_b   1.000
_cell.length_c   1.000
_cell.angle_alpha   90.00
_cell.angle_beta   90.00
_cell.angle_gamma   90.00
#
_symmetry.space_group_name_H-M   'P 1'
#
loop_
_entity.id
_entity.type
_entity.pdbx_description
1 polymer ?
#
loop_
_entity_poly.entity_id
_entity_poly.type
_entity_poly.pdbx_seq_one_letter_code
_entity_poly.pdbx_strand_id
1 'polypeptide(L)'
;MANQGVIRPATPADYPALYRICLETADAGGDARALYSDPDYPGQRFAVPYARFAPDFAFVLERDGEVQGYVVAAPDTRAFEAQLLAEWWPPLQEKYRDRSASAPLDSKVLDAVRHPDQAADTLVTQWPAHLHINLLPAAQKGGWGRRMIEHELAALRAAGVSGVHLGVSLQNEQVCAFYERMGFTPIVRSNAIYMGQLL
;
A
#
# COMPACT_ATOMS: atom_id res chain seq x y z
N MET A 1 -29.50 -9.23 1.41
CA MET A 1 -29.30 -8.40 0.21
C MET A 1 -27.82 -8.43 -0.16
N ALA A 2 -27.57 -8.60 -1.46
CA ALA A 2 -26.22 -8.87 -1.94
C ALA A 2 -25.24 -7.76 -1.54
N ASN A 3 -24.07 -8.20 -1.18
CA ASN A 3 -22.87 -7.42 -0.90
C ASN A 3 -22.53 -6.51 -2.12
N GLN A 4 -23.27 -5.43 -2.29
CA GLN A 4 -23.13 -4.54 -3.44
C GLN A 4 -21.90 -3.65 -3.23
N GLY A 5 -20.82 -4.02 -3.89
CA GLY A 5 -19.62 -3.22 -3.96
C GLY A 5 -19.08 -3.19 -5.37
N VAL A 6 -18.34 -2.15 -5.69
CA VAL A 6 -17.69 -1.94 -6.99
C VAL A 6 -16.21 -1.68 -6.77
N ILE A 7 -15.38 -2.43 -7.49
CA ILE A 7 -13.95 -2.14 -7.61
C ILE A 7 -13.79 -1.26 -8.85
N ARG A 8 -13.26 -0.07 -8.66
CA ARG A 8 -13.07 0.91 -9.74
C ARG A 8 -11.72 1.60 -9.65
N PRO A 9 -11.24 2.21 -10.74
CA PRO A 9 -10.03 3.03 -10.67
C PRO A 9 -10.17 4.14 -9.63
N ALA A 10 -9.09 4.39 -8.89
CA ALA A 10 -9.00 5.53 -8.00
C ALA A 10 -8.85 6.81 -8.82
N THR A 11 -9.45 7.90 -8.33
CA THR A 11 -9.31 9.24 -8.89
C THR A 11 -8.74 10.17 -7.83
N PRO A 12 -8.27 11.39 -8.18
CA PRO A 12 -7.83 12.35 -7.17
C PRO A 12 -8.86 12.69 -6.09
N ALA A 13 -10.16 12.59 -6.42
CA ALA A 13 -11.24 12.74 -5.44
C ALA A 13 -11.23 11.68 -4.33
N ASP A 14 -10.56 10.55 -4.56
CA ASP A 14 -10.45 9.46 -3.59
C ASP A 14 -9.26 9.61 -2.64
N TYR A 15 -8.35 10.57 -2.86
CA TYR A 15 -7.18 10.73 -2.00
C TYR A 15 -7.53 10.90 -0.51
N PRO A 16 -8.54 11.68 -0.12
CA PRO A 16 -8.94 11.76 1.28
C PRO A 16 -9.33 10.40 1.86
N ALA A 17 -10.00 9.55 1.08
CA ALA A 17 -10.36 8.20 1.51
C ALA A 17 -9.12 7.30 1.64
N LEU A 18 -8.14 7.42 0.74
CA LEU A 18 -6.88 6.69 0.84
C LEU A 18 -6.12 7.06 2.12
N TYR A 19 -6.02 8.34 2.45
CA TYR A 19 -5.43 8.80 3.71
C TYR A 19 -6.15 8.21 4.93
N ARG A 20 -7.47 8.28 4.94
CA ARG A 20 -8.30 7.77 6.02
C ARG A 20 -8.15 6.27 6.22
N ILE A 21 -8.29 5.49 5.16
CA ILE A 21 -8.21 4.03 5.22
C ILE A 21 -6.80 3.59 5.63
N CYS A 22 -5.77 4.23 5.08
CA CYS A 22 -4.39 3.94 5.45
C CYS A 22 -4.17 4.14 6.95
N LEU A 23 -4.62 5.26 7.50
CA LEU A 23 -4.51 5.56 8.93
C LEU A 23 -5.29 4.55 9.80
N GLU A 24 -6.49 4.21 9.40
CA GLU A 24 -7.36 3.29 10.14
C GLU A 24 -6.93 1.82 10.05
N THR A 25 -5.88 1.52 9.28
CA THR A 25 -5.33 0.17 9.09
C THR A 25 -3.82 0.09 9.28
N ALA A 26 -3.18 1.17 9.72
CA ALA A 26 -1.71 1.27 9.74
C ALA A 26 -1.02 0.63 10.95
N ASP A 27 -1.78 0.08 11.88
CA ASP A 27 -1.23 -0.69 13.02
C ASP A 27 -1.38 -2.19 12.76
N ALA A 28 -0.55 -2.72 11.86
CA ALA A 28 -0.58 -4.12 11.45
C ALA A 28 -2.01 -4.58 11.05
N GLY A 29 -2.74 -3.74 10.32
CA GLY A 29 -4.13 -3.94 9.95
C GLY A 29 -5.15 -3.32 10.91
N GLY A 30 -4.73 -2.90 12.09
CA GLY A 30 -5.56 -2.24 13.09
C GLY A 30 -5.53 -0.72 12.99
N ASP A 31 -6.42 -0.08 13.72
CA ASP A 31 -6.58 1.38 13.74
C ASP A 31 -5.37 2.08 14.38
N ALA A 32 -4.71 2.94 13.62
CA ALA A 32 -3.53 3.69 14.07
C ALA A 32 -3.81 5.17 14.35
N ARG A 33 -5.07 5.61 14.45
CA ARG A 33 -5.41 7.03 14.69
C ARG A 33 -4.79 7.58 15.98
N ALA A 34 -4.67 6.75 17.01
CA ALA A 34 -4.04 7.14 18.28
C ALA A 34 -2.50 7.04 18.26
N LEU A 35 -1.90 6.50 17.20
CA LEU A 35 -0.48 6.19 17.11
C LEU A 35 0.30 7.15 16.21
N TYR A 36 -0.38 8.04 15.49
CA TYR A 36 0.20 9.09 14.66
C TYR A 36 -0.27 10.47 15.12
N SER A 37 0.63 11.43 15.20
CA SER A 37 0.29 12.81 15.54
C SER A 37 -0.29 13.59 14.36
N ASP A 38 -0.02 13.14 13.15
CA ASP A 38 -0.58 13.71 11.92
C ASP A 38 -1.31 12.59 11.16
N PRO A 39 -2.62 12.78 10.86
CA PRO A 39 -3.42 11.75 10.20
C PRO A 39 -2.94 11.40 8.78
N ASP A 40 -2.17 12.28 8.15
CA ASP A 40 -1.69 12.09 6.79
C ASP A 40 -0.39 11.28 6.72
N TYR A 41 0.33 11.10 7.82
CA TYR A 41 1.62 10.44 7.81
C TYR A 41 1.61 9.07 7.11
N PRO A 42 0.80 8.10 7.49
CA PRO A 42 0.87 6.79 6.81
C PRO A 42 0.46 6.85 5.34
N GLY A 43 -0.56 7.64 4.98
CA GLY A 43 -0.99 7.80 3.60
C GLY A 43 0.06 8.43 2.69
N GLN A 44 0.89 9.33 3.22
CA GLN A 44 2.02 9.92 2.50
C GLN A 44 3.06 8.88 2.07
N ARG A 45 3.21 7.81 2.83
CA ARG A 45 4.19 6.76 2.54
C ARG A 45 3.59 5.57 1.80
N PHE A 46 2.41 5.11 2.21
CA PHE A 46 1.92 3.79 1.83
C PHE A 46 0.74 3.77 0.85
N ALA A 47 0.14 4.90 0.54
CA ALA A 47 -1.08 4.91 -0.26
C ALA A 47 -1.10 5.96 -1.38
N VAL A 48 -1.10 7.23 -1.04
CA VAL A 48 -1.38 8.31 -2.00
C VAL A 48 -0.33 8.46 -3.10
N PRO A 49 0.99 8.32 -2.84
CA PRO A 49 1.96 8.44 -3.93
C PRO A 49 1.77 7.40 -5.03
N TYR A 50 1.28 6.21 -4.69
CA TYR A 50 0.95 5.18 -5.68
C TYR A 50 -0.18 5.61 -6.61
N ALA A 51 -1.26 6.12 -6.07
CA ALA A 51 -2.39 6.63 -6.86
C ALA A 51 -1.99 7.85 -7.70
N ARG A 52 -1.07 8.66 -7.19
CA ARG A 52 -0.57 9.84 -7.88
C ARG A 52 0.30 9.49 -9.09
N PHE A 53 1.24 8.57 -8.92
CA PHE A 53 2.29 8.29 -9.92
C PHE A 53 2.08 7.00 -10.70
N ALA A 54 1.21 6.12 -10.24
CA ALA A 54 0.83 4.89 -10.94
C ALA A 54 -0.70 4.73 -10.94
N PRO A 55 -1.45 5.70 -11.51
CA PRO A 55 -2.92 5.70 -11.43
C PRO A 55 -3.57 4.50 -12.12
N ASP A 56 -2.94 3.93 -13.13
CA ASP A 56 -3.45 2.73 -13.83
C ASP A 56 -3.45 1.47 -12.95
N PHE A 57 -2.76 1.52 -11.81
CA PHE A 57 -2.63 0.43 -10.85
C PHE A 57 -3.15 0.82 -9.46
N ALA A 58 -4.08 1.76 -9.40
CA ALA A 58 -4.71 2.20 -8.17
C ALA A 58 -6.22 2.00 -8.27
N PHE A 59 -6.77 1.16 -7.39
CA PHE A 59 -8.19 0.82 -7.38
C PHE A 59 -8.77 0.98 -5.98
N VAL A 60 -10.03 1.37 -5.94
CA VAL A 60 -10.78 1.49 -4.69
C VAL A 60 -11.98 0.54 -4.71
N LEU A 61 -12.36 0.12 -3.52
CA LEU A 61 -13.60 -0.59 -3.27
C LEU A 61 -14.64 0.41 -2.74
N GLU A 62 -15.67 0.65 -3.52
CA GLU A 62 -16.80 1.47 -3.11
C GLU A 62 -17.97 0.59 -2.72
N ARG A 63 -18.51 0.78 -1.53
CA ARG A 63 -19.69 0.09 -1.00
C ARG A 63 -20.59 1.10 -0.32
N ASP A 64 -21.88 1.03 -0.61
CA ASP A 64 -22.90 1.91 -0.01
C ASP A 64 -22.54 3.41 -0.15
N GLY A 65 -21.95 3.78 -1.30
CA GLY A 65 -21.56 5.16 -1.59
C GLY A 65 -20.27 5.63 -0.91
N GLU A 66 -19.56 4.75 -0.20
CA GLU A 66 -18.32 5.07 0.49
C GLU A 66 -17.15 4.20 0.01
N VAL A 67 -15.96 4.79 -0.07
CA VAL A 67 -14.73 4.04 -0.31
C VAL A 67 -14.31 3.36 1.00
N GLN A 68 -14.24 2.03 0.98
CA GLN A 68 -13.96 1.19 2.15
C GLN A 68 -12.68 0.37 2.03
N GLY A 69 -11.98 0.48 0.91
CA GLY A 69 -10.74 -0.22 0.70
C GLY A 69 -10.01 0.30 -0.52
N TYR A 70 -8.72 -0.01 -0.59
CA TYR A 70 -7.91 0.27 -1.78
C TYR A 70 -6.88 -0.83 -2.00
N VAL A 71 -6.47 -0.97 -3.25
CA VAL A 71 -5.26 -1.68 -3.67
C VAL A 71 -4.49 -0.77 -4.60
N VAL A 72 -3.19 -0.64 -4.37
CA VAL A 72 -2.30 0.20 -5.16
C VAL A 72 -1.02 -0.55 -5.46
N ALA A 73 -0.42 -0.29 -6.61
CA ALA A 73 0.84 -0.92 -7.00
C ALA A 73 1.75 0.07 -7.73
N ALA A 74 3.04 -0.19 -7.61
CA ALA A 74 4.05 0.36 -8.49
C ALA A 74 4.45 -0.75 -9.47
N PRO A 75 4.25 -0.59 -10.78
CA PRO A 75 4.56 -1.64 -11.75
C PRO A 75 6.06 -1.89 -11.91
N ASP A 76 6.88 -0.89 -11.59
CA ASP A 76 8.34 -0.95 -11.56
C ASP A 76 8.82 -0.19 -10.32
N THR A 77 9.28 -0.94 -9.33
CA THR A 77 9.69 -0.37 -8.03
C THR A 77 10.82 0.64 -8.18
N ARG A 78 11.83 0.36 -9.00
CA ARG A 78 12.98 1.28 -9.19
C ARG A 78 12.57 2.59 -9.85
N ALA A 79 11.76 2.52 -10.89
CA ALA A 79 11.24 3.71 -11.56
C ALA A 79 10.36 4.54 -10.61
N PHE A 80 9.55 3.88 -9.82
CA PHE A 80 8.69 4.51 -8.82
C PHE A 80 9.51 5.21 -7.73
N GLU A 81 10.52 4.54 -7.18
CA GLU A 81 11.43 5.12 -6.19
C GLU A 81 12.15 6.37 -6.74
N ALA A 82 12.61 6.32 -7.99
CA ALA A 82 13.24 7.47 -8.64
C ALA A 82 12.28 8.64 -8.79
N GLN A 83 11.03 8.39 -9.14
CA GLN A 83 10.00 9.42 -9.27
C GLN A 83 9.65 10.05 -7.91
N LEU A 84 9.59 9.25 -6.85
CA LEU A 84 9.37 9.77 -5.49
C LEU A 84 10.52 10.67 -5.04
N LEU A 85 11.76 10.30 -5.33
CA LEU A 85 12.92 11.12 -5.00
C LEU A 85 12.91 12.47 -5.73
N ALA A 86 12.38 12.50 -6.96
CA ALA A 86 12.33 13.72 -7.77
C ALA A 86 11.14 14.62 -7.40
N GLU A 87 9.97 14.07 -7.10
CA GLU A 87 8.71 14.81 -7.10
C GLU A 87 7.88 14.71 -5.81
N TRP A 88 8.05 13.67 -5.02
CA TRP A 88 7.19 13.41 -3.86
C TRP A 88 7.86 13.77 -2.53
N TRP A 89 9.05 13.25 -2.28
CA TRP A 89 9.74 13.47 -1.01
C TRP A 89 10.21 14.92 -0.81
N PRO A 90 10.75 15.65 -1.81
CA PRO A 90 11.25 17.00 -1.57
C PRO A 90 10.22 17.97 -0.99
N PRO A 91 8.97 18.08 -1.49
CA PRO A 91 7.95 18.92 -0.85
C PRO A 91 7.60 18.49 0.58
N LEU A 92 7.62 17.19 0.87
CA LEU A 92 7.34 16.68 2.21
C LEU A 92 8.51 16.92 3.16
N GLN A 93 9.74 16.81 2.69
CA GLN A 93 10.94 17.17 3.46
C GLN A 93 10.88 18.63 3.90
N GLU A 94 10.45 19.51 3.02
CA GLU A 94 10.24 20.92 3.34
C GLU A 94 9.10 21.11 4.34
N LYS A 95 7.95 20.49 4.07
CA LYS A 95 6.76 20.59 4.92
C LYS A 95 7.01 20.10 6.35
N TYR A 96 7.79 19.04 6.50
CA TYR A 96 8.04 18.39 7.79
C TYR A 96 9.43 18.68 8.36
N ARG A 97 10.12 19.69 7.83
CA ARG A 97 11.52 20.01 8.22
C ARG A 97 11.69 20.12 9.74
N ASP A 98 10.81 20.86 10.40
CA ASP A 98 10.89 21.15 11.82
C ASP A 98 10.00 20.25 12.69
N ARG A 99 9.45 19.19 12.10
CA ARG A 99 8.61 18.23 12.81
C ARG A 99 9.44 17.21 13.56
N SER A 100 9.08 16.99 14.83
CA SER A 100 9.62 15.93 15.66
C SER A 100 8.55 14.85 15.85
N ALA A 101 8.97 13.61 16.05
CA ALA A 101 8.08 12.53 16.44
C ALA A 101 7.49 12.84 17.82
N SER A 102 6.17 12.81 17.93
CA SER A 102 5.43 13.05 19.17
C SER A 102 4.41 11.95 19.50
N ALA A 103 4.18 11.04 18.54
CA ALA A 103 3.36 9.85 18.73
C ALA A 103 4.15 8.59 18.39
N PRO A 104 3.72 7.40 18.85
CA PRO A 104 4.52 6.17 18.79
C PRO A 104 5.00 5.76 17.40
N LEU A 105 4.23 6.01 16.35
CA LEU A 105 4.58 5.57 14.99
C LEU A 105 5.07 6.70 14.07
N ASP A 106 5.16 7.94 14.57
CA ASP A 106 5.58 9.08 13.74
C ASP A 106 6.91 8.87 13.06
N SER A 107 7.88 8.27 13.75
CA SER A 107 9.22 8.02 13.21
C SER A 107 9.22 7.12 11.98
N LYS A 108 8.27 6.19 11.88
CA LYS A 108 8.13 5.32 10.70
C LYS A 108 7.96 6.11 9.40
N VAL A 109 7.27 7.24 9.48
CA VAL A 109 7.00 8.08 8.31
C VAL A 109 8.01 9.21 8.21
N LEU A 110 8.29 9.92 9.30
CA LEU A 110 9.24 11.04 9.29
C LEU A 110 10.64 10.60 8.86
N ASP A 111 11.12 9.45 9.35
CA ASP A 111 12.42 8.92 8.95
C ASP A 111 12.45 8.54 7.46
N ALA A 112 11.37 7.94 6.95
CA ALA A 112 11.25 7.59 5.54
C ALA A 112 11.17 8.80 4.63
N VAL A 113 10.54 9.89 5.07
CA VAL A 113 10.50 11.17 4.34
C VAL A 113 11.89 11.79 4.25
N ARG A 114 12.63 11.81 5.38
CA ARG A 114 13.96 12.41 5.46
C ARG A 114 15.03 11.58 4.79
N HIS A 115 14.93 10.27 4.89
CA HIS A 115 15.88 9.28 4.38
C HIS A 115 15.11 8.18 3.64
N PRO A 116 14.62 8.46 2.41
CA PRO A 116 13.82 7.49 1.65
C PRO A 116 14.58 6.19 1.43
N ASP A 117 13.89 5.08 1.72
CA ASP A 117 14.41 3.74 1.55
C ASP A 117 14.36 3.28 0.09
N GLN A 118 15.22 2.34 -0.26
CA GLN A 118 15.14 1.60 -1.50
C GLN A 118 14.90 0.12 -1.21
N ALA A 119 14.05 -0.50 -2.02
CA ALA A 119 13.86 -1.94 -1.96
C ALA A 119 15.15 -2.69 -2.29
N ALA A 120 15.37 -3.84 -1.68
CA ALA A 120 16.55 -4.66 -1.94
C ALA A 120 16.59 -5.14 -3.39
N ASP A 121 17.78 -5.16 -4.00
CA ASP A 121 17.95 -5.64 -5.37
C ASP A 121 17.47 -7.08 -5.56
N THR A 122 17.63 -7.92 -4.53
CA THR A 122 17.14 -9.30 -4.52
C THR A 122 15.61 -9.42 -4.66
N LEU A 123 14.88 -8.41 -4.22
CA LEU A 123 13.43 -8.35 -4.43
C LEU A 123 13.07 -7.90 -5.83
N VAL A 124 13.61 -6.78 -6.27
CA VAL A 124 13.17 -6.13 -7.52
C VAL A 124 13.65 -6.84 -8.77
N THR A 125 14.69 -7.68 -8.69
CA THR A 125 15.19 -8.44 -9.83
C THR A 125 14.17 -9.46 -10.35
N GLN A 126 13.55 -10.22 -9.46
CA GLN A 126 12.55 -11.23 -9.82
C GLN A 126 11.11 -10.71 -9.70
N TRP A 127 10.88 -9.78 -8.78
CA TRP A 127 9.56 -9.21 -8.50
C TRP A 127 9.63 -7.69 -8.63
N PRO A 128 9.69 -7.16 -9.86
CA PRO A 128 9.91 -5.73 -10.10
C PRO A 128 8.79 -4.82 -9.61
N ALA A 129 7.55 -5.30 -9.60
CA ALA A 129 6.42 -4.55 -9.04
C ALA A 129 6.26 -4.80 -7.54
N HIS A 130 5.58 -3.87 -6.86
CA HIS A 130 5.10 -4.12 -5.50
C HIS A 130 3.73 -3.50 -5.28
N LEU A 131 3.00 -4.02 -4.29
CA LEU A 131 1.65 -3.56 -4.00
C LEU A 131 1.38 -3.39 -2.51
N HIS A 132 0.35 -2.58 -2.21
CA HIS A 132 -0.27 -2.45 -0.90
C HIS A 132 -1.77 -2.60 -1.04
N ILE A 133 -2.39 -3.26 -0.07
CA ILE A 133 -3.85 -3.40 0.02
C ILE A 133 -4.29 -3.17 1.47
N ASN A 134 -5.34 -2.40 1.63
CA ASN A 134 -5.96 -2.19 2.94
C ASN A 134 -7.48 -2.08 2.77
N LEU A 135 -8.21 -2.75 3.67
CA LEU A 135 -9.66 -2.70 3.73
C LEU A 135 -10.08 -2.37 5.16
N LEU A 136 -11.06 -1.49 5.30
CA LEU A 136 -11.70 -1.25 6.59
C LEU A 136 -12.36 -2.52 7.10
N PRO A 137 -12.51 -2.70 8.43
CA PRO A 137 -13.08 -3.92 9.00
C PRO A 137 -14.42 -4.34 8.38
N ALA A 138 -15.30 -3.39 8.04
CA ALA A 138 -16.58 -3.67 7.42
C ALA A 138 -16.45 -4.30 6.02
N ALA A 139 -15.33 -4.13 5.34
CA ALA A 139 -15.07 -4.65 4.00
C ALA A 139 -14.19 -5.92 4.00
N GLN A 140 -13.72 -6.38 5.16
CA GLN A 140 -12.83 -7.55 5.25
C GLN A 140 -13.55 -8.89 5.07
N LYS A 141 -14.87 -8.89 5.08
CA LYS A 141 -15.70 -10.08 4.86
C LYS A 141 -16.29 -10.07 3.45
N GLY A 142 -16.59 -11.25 2.93
CA GLY A 142 -17.25 -11.38 1.63
C GLY A 142 -16.31 -11.51 0.44
N GLY A 143 -15.02 -11.79 0.67
CA GLY A 143 -14.05 -12.06 -0.39
C GLY A 143 -13.55 -10.84 -1.16
N TRP A 144 -13.75 -9.64 -0.63
CA TRP A 144 -13.32 -8.40 -1.30
C TRP A 144 -11.80 -8.28 -1.41
N GLY A 145 -11.05 -8.67 -0.37
CA GLY A 145 -9.59 -8.66 -0.42
C GLY A 145 -9.05 -9.51 -1.56
N ARG A 146 -9.58 -10.71 -1.74
CA ARG A 146 -9.23 -11.58 -2.85
C ARG A 146 -9.55 -10.95 -4.20
N ARG A 147 -10.75 -10.42 -4.36
CA ARG A 147 -11.18 -9.79 -5.63
C ARG A 147 -10.33 -8.56 -5.99
N MET A 148 -9.94 -7.78 -5.00
CA MET A 148 -9.08 -6.61 -5.22
C MET A 148 -7.66 -7.02 -5.62
N ILE A 149 -7.08 -8.03 -4.96
CA ILE A 149 -5.78 -8.58 -5.35
C ILE A 149 -5.85 -9.14 -6.78
N GLU A 150 -6.86 -9.94 -7.10
CA GLU A 150 -7.05 -10.49 -8.45
C GLU A 150 -7.15 -9.38 -9.50
N HIS A 151 -7.86 -8.30 -9.17
CA HIS A 151 -7.99 -7.14 -10.06
C HIS A 151 -6.63 -6.46 -10.33
N GLU A 152 -5.85 -6.25 -9.27
CA GLU A 152 -4.51 -5.65 -9.39
C GLU A 152 -3.55 -6.55 -10.17
N LEU A 153 -3.52 -7.85 -9.87
CA LEU A 153 -2.67 -8.80 -10.58
C LEU A 153 -3.03 -8.86 -12.07
N ALA A 154 -4.31 -8.81 -12.41
CA ALA A 154 -4.76 -8.75 -13.81
C ALA A 154 -4.25 -7.49 -14.53
N ALA A 155 -4.29 -6.34 -13.87
CA ALA A 155 -3.76 -5.09 -14.42
C ALA A 155 -2.24 -5.16 -14.63
N LEU A 156 -1.51 -5.70 -13.68
CA LEU A 156 -0.06 -5.88 -13.78
C LEU A 156 0.32 -6.85 -14.92
N ARG A 157 -0.40 -7.97 -15.04
CA ARG A 157 -0.19 -8.92 -16.15
C ARG A 157 -0.46 -8.27 -17.51
N ALA A 158 -1.55 -7.53 -17.63
CA ALA A 158 -1.90 -6.83 -18.85
C ALA A 158 -0.84 -5.80 -19.28
N ALA A 159 -0.11 -5.23 -18.32
CA ALA A 159 0.99 -4.30 -18.55
C ALA A 159 2.33 -5.02 -18.82
N GLY A 160 2.37 -6.35 -18.84
CA GLY A 160 3.58 -7.13 -19.10
C GLY A 160 4.54 -7.23 -17.92
N VAL A 161 4.09 -6.96 -16.71
CA VAL A 161 4.91 -7.06 -15.51
C VAL A 161 5.21 -8.52 -15.19
N SER A 162 6.48 -8.85 -14.94
CA SER A 162 6.93 -10.23 -14.76
C SER A 162 6.79 -10.79 -13.35
N GLY A 163 6.66 -9.93 -12.35
CA GLY A 163 6.55 -10.36 -10.96
C GLY A 163 6.20 -9.21 -10.03
N VAL A 164 5.60 -9.56 -8.90
CA VAL A 164 5.18 -8.59 -7.88
C VAL A 164 5.54 -9.10 -6.49
N HIS A 165 5.98 -8.20 -5.61
CA HIS A 165 6.22 -8.51 -4.20
C HIS A 165 5.37 -7.61 -3.30
N LEU A 166 5.26 -8.04 -2.05
CA LEU A 166 4.65 -7.28 -0.97
C LEU A 166 5.37 -7.59 0.35
N GLY A 167 5.22 -6.69 1.31
CA GLY A 167 5.73 -6.87 2.67
C GLY A 167 4.59 -7.01 3.66
N VAL A 168 4.69 -7.99 4.53
CA VAL A 168 3.75 -8.23 5.63
C VAL A 168 4.43 -7.86 6.93
N SER A 169 3.75 -7.09 7.78
CA SER A 169 4.24 -6.77 9.12
C SER A 169 4.52 -8.04 9.92
N LEU A 170 5.65 -8.07 10.64
CA LEU A 170 5.97 -9.17 11.55
C LEU A 170 4.90 -9.36 12.64
N GLN A 171 4.13 -8.31 12.95
CA GLN A 171 3.03 -8.34 13.91
C GLN A 171 1.71 -8.84 13.31
N ASN A 172 1.66 -9.10 12.00
CA ASN A 172 0.47 -9.55 11.27
C ASN A 172 0.77 -10.79 10.43
N GLU A 173 1.63 -11.66 10.92
CA GLU A 173 2.11 -12.85 10.21
C GLU A 173 0.99 -13.79 9.73
N GLN A 174 -0.11 -13.84 10.47
CA GLN A 174 -1.25 -14.69 10.12
C GLN A 174 -1.87 -14.35 8.75
N VAL A 175 -1.68 -13.13 8.25
CA VAL A 175 -2.19 -12.74 6.94
C VAL A 175 -1.41 -13.38 5.78
N CYS A 176 -0.23 -13.92 6.03
CA CYS A 176 0.55 -14.63 5.01
C CYS A 176 -0.22 -15.79 4.40
N ALA A 177 -1.02 -16.51 5.20
CA ALA A 177 -1.86 -17.59 4.71
C ALA A 177 -2.87 -17.12 3.65
N PHE A 178 -3.40 -15.91 3.79
CA PHE A 178 -4.26 -15.31 2.79
C PHE A 178 -3.51 -15.09 1.47
N TYR A 179 -2.30 -14.53 1.54
CA TYR A 179 -1.50 -14.29 0.34
C TYR A 179 -1.02 -15.59 -0.32
N GLU A 180 -0.71 -16.63 0.48
CA GLU A 180 -0.37 -17.95 -0.06
C GLU A 180 -1.53 -18.54 -0.88
N ARG A 181 -2.76 -18.40 -0.40
CA ARG A 181 -3.96 -18.82 -1.16
C ARG A 181 -4.16 -18.03 -2.46
N MET A 182 -3.58 -16.84 -2.54
CA MET A 182 -3.59 -16.01 -3.75
C MET A 182 -2.43 -16.30 -4.72
N GLY A 183 -1.54 -17.23 -4.37
CA GLY A 183 -0.42 -17.63 -5.20
C GLY A 183 0.91 -16.96 -4.85
N PHE A 184 0.98 -16.20 -3.76
CA PHE A 184 2.24 -15.65 -3.27
C PHE A 184 3.02 -16.69 -2.49
N THR A 185 4.35 -16.62 -2.58
CA THR A 185 5.26 -17.48 -1.82
C THR A 185 6.22 -16.62 -0.98
N PRO A 186 6.64 -17.10 0.20
CA PRO A 186 7.63 -16.41 1.00
C PRO A 186 8.95 -16.24 0.26
N ILE A 187 9.56 -15.04 0.36
CA ILE A 187 10.85 -14.73 -0.25
C ILE A 187 11.91 -14.63 0.84
N VAL A 188 11.72 -13.71 1.78
CA VAL A 188 12.67 -13.42 2.85
C VAL A 188 11.95 -12.81 4.05
N ARG A 189 12.47 -13.11 5.24
CA ARG A 189 12.03 -12.51 6.50
C ARG A 189 13.14 -11.62 7.04
N SER A 190 12.88 -10.34 7.18
CA SER A 190 13.80 -9.35 7.74
C SER A 190 13.03 -8.34 8.60
N ASN A 191 12.97 -7.07 8.24
CA ASN A 191 12.11 -6.06 8.88
C ASN A 191 10.61 -6.29 8.60
N ALA A 192 10.31 -7.12 7.61
CA ALA A 192 8.98 -7.58 7.23
C ALA A 192 9.09 -8.99 6.65
N ILE A 193 7.95 -9.65 6.45
CA ILE A 193 7.88 -10.90 5.69
C ILE A 193 7.58 -10.52 4.25
N TYR A 194 8.55 -10.67 3.37
CA TYR A 194 8.37 -10.39 1.96
C TYR A 194 7.86 -11.63 1.24
N MET A 195 6.83 -11.44 0.44
CA MET A 195 6.22 -12.49 -0.38
C MET A 195 6.15 -12.04 -1.82
N GLY A 196 6.22 -12.96 -2.75
CA GLY A 196 6.23 -12.65 -4.18
C GLY A 196 5.46 -13.65 -5.02
N GLN A 197 5.06 -13.18 -6.20
CA GLN A 197 4.42 -14.00 -7.23
C GLN A 197 4.98 -13.62 -8.60
N LEU A 198 5.34 -14.60 -9.39
CA LEU A 198 5.62 -14.41 -10.81
C LEU A 198 4.30 -14.27 -11.58
N LEU A 199 4.28 -13.39 -12.56
CA LEU A 199 3.06 -13.05 -13.30
C LEU A 199 3.09 -13.53 -14.75
#